data_5d08cb1d9fb44b2ade2c8579a832d522
#
_entry.id   5d08cb1d9fb44b2ade2c8579a832d522
#
_cell.length_a   1.000
_cell.length_b   1.000
_cell.length_c   1.000
_cell.angle_alpha   90.00
_cell.angle_beta   90.00
_cell.angle_gamma   90.00
#
_symmetry.space_group_name_H-M   'P 1'
#
loop_
_entity.id
_entity.type
_entity.pdbx_description
1 polymer ?
#
loop_
_entity_poly.entity_id
_entity_poly.type
_entity_poly.pdbx_seq_one_letter_code
_entity_poly.pdbx_strand_id
1 'polypeptide(L)'
;AFGTSCPELAVSVGDSISCLIEGGNANVAMGNIVGSNICNLLIVLGFSAVFTPIVIKKSVCKKEYPILIGVSVLFAIFTLCFGLNNEGTNTYAILRWEGIILIIGIILYVLYLVWSNKKNKGITSEGEEIEEMSILKSIVFVILGAVGIVAGGEAVVYGAKNIAYGIGSAANLNHDLVEALVGLTIVAVGTSLPELVTSIVAAKKGQNDIALGNVIGSNIFNILFVIGIASAVNPLTVGNQIWVDIMVMLIATVLVFVFAIFGRINKAGGFILLTSYVIYLVYLIIRTVSGKDIAWALSVMFALYAIMIIYVLINGLIHKQKKKE
;
A
#
# COMPACT_ATOMS: atom_id res chain seq x y z
N ALA A 1 -8.59 7.68 2.98
CA ALA A 1 -7.82 6.58 3.53
C ALA A 1 -8.68 5.58 4.31
N PHE A 2 -9.30 5.98 5.45
CA PHE A 2 -10.08 5.04 6.28
C PHE A 2 -11.19 4.30 5.50
N GLY A 3 -12.02 5.04 4.75
CA GLY A 3 -13.13 4.44 3.99
C GLY A 3 -12.69 3.59 2.81
N THR A 4 -11.58 3.94 2.18
CA THR A 4 -11.04 3.21 1.03
C THR A 4 -10.34 1.92 1.45
N SER A 5 -9.76 1.86 2.65
CA SER A 5 -9.11 0.67 3.20
C SER A 5 -10.04 -0.27 4.00
N CYS A 6 -11.37 -0.06 3.94
CA CYS A 6 -12.34 -0.99 4.51
C CYS A 6 -12.29 -2.40 3.88
N PRO A 7 -12.09 -2.57 2.57
CA PRO A 7 -11.94 -3.89 1.96
C PRO A 7 -10.75 -4.66 2.53
N GLU A 8 -9.60 -4.00 2.68
CA GLU A 8 -8.41 -4.60 3.28
C GLU A 8 -8.67 -5.07 4.72
N LEU A 9 -9.39 -4.24 5.49
CA LEU A 9 -9.79 -4.59 6.86
C LEU A 9 -10.69 -5.83 6.85
N ALA A 10 -11.72 -5.85 6.01
CA ALA A 10 -12.67 -6.96 5.94
C ALA A 10 -11.98 -8.28 5.54
N VAL A 11 -11.12 -8.25 4.53
CA VAL A 11 -10.37 -9.43 4.07
C VAL A 11 -9.41 -9.92 5.16
N SER A 12 -8.60 -9.03 5.73
CA SER A 12 -7.52 -9.44 6.64
C SER A 12 -8.05 -9.86 8.02
N VAL A 13 -9.05 -9.16 8.55
CA VAL A 13 -9.68 -9.56 9.83
C VAL A 13 -10.55 -10.79 9.64
N GLY A 14 -11.25 -10.89 8.50
CA GLY A 14 -12.01 -12.09 8.13
C GLY A 14 -11.14 -13.34 8.08
N ASP A 15 -9.98 -13.26 7.41
CA ASP A 15 -8.97 -14.34 7.35
C ASP A 15 -8.50 -14.72 8.76
N SER A 16 -8.17 -13.74 9.61
CA SER A 16 -7.74 -14.00 10.99
C SER A 16 -8.80 -14.67 11.84
N ILE A 17 -10.09 -14.28 11.67
CA ILE A 17 -11.21 -14.90 12.38
C ILE A 17 -11.45 -16.33 11.88
N SER A 18 -11.44 -16.55 10.57
CA SER A 18 -11.60 -17.90 9.99
C SER A 18 -10.50 -18.84 10.48
N CYS A 19 -9.24 -18.38 10.45
CA CYS A 19 -8.11 -19.17 10.97
C CYS A 19 -8.19 -19.42 12.49
N LEU A 20 -8.77 -18.51 13.26
CA LEU A 20 -8.98 -18.71 14.70
C LEU A 20 -10.03 -19.79 14.98
N ILE A 21 -11.08 -19.88 14.13
CA ILE A 21 -12.20 -20.82 14.30
C ILE A 21 -11.86 -22.21 13.73
N GLU A 22 -11.30 -22.24 12.53
CA GLU A 22 -11.09 -23.47 11.76
C GLU A 22 -9.71 -24.09 12.00
N GLY A 23 -8.81 -23.33 12.62
CA GLY A 23 -7.38 -23.64 12.69
C GLY A 23 -6.67 -23.27 11.38
N GLY A 24 -5.39 -22.97 11.46
CA GLY A 24 -4.57 -22.63 10.29
C GLY A 24 -3.77 -21.35 10.47
N ASN A 25 -3.13 -20.93 9.40
CA ASN A 25 -2.26 -19.76 9.37
C ASN A 25 -2.91 -18.62 8.58
N ALA A 26 -3.02 -17.44 9.18
CA ALA A 26 -3.60 -16.25 8.55
C ALA A 26 -2.59 -15.62 7.55
N ASN A 27 -2.21 -16.37 6.52
CA ASN A 27 -1.25 -15.97 5.51
C ASN A 27 -1.81 -14.91 4.57
N VAL A 28 -3.14 -14.94 4.33
CA VAL A 28 -3.81 -14.03 3.40
C VAL A 28 -3.81 -12.61 3.95
N ALA A 29 -4.04 -12.43 5.26
CA ALA A 29 -4.05 -11.12 5.90
C ALA A 29 -2.74 -10.36 5.69
N MET A 30 -1.61 -11.00 5.94
CA MET A 30 -0.29 -10.39 5.79
C MET A 30 0.02 -10.05 4.32
N GLY A 31 -0.19 -11.02 3.42
CA GLY A 31 0.04 -10.83 1.99
C GLY A 31 -0.83 -9.72 1.40
N ASN A 32 -2.11 -9.68 1.79
CA ASN A 32 -3.03 -8.62 1.38
C ASN A 32 -2.52 -7.23 1.77
N ILE A 33 -2.11 -7.03 3.03
CA ILE A 33 -1.68 -5.73 3.51
C ILE A 33 -0.33 -5.29 2.94
N VAL A 34 0.65 -6.17 2.87
CA VAL A 34 1.94 -5.84 2.26
C VAL A 34 1.76 -5.55 0.77
N GLY A 35 0.98 -6.37 0.07
CA GLY A 35 0.65 -6.19 -1.35
C GLY A 35 -0.09 -4.88 -1.61
N SER A 36 -1.12 -4.55 -0.81
CA SER A 36 -1.88 -3.29 -0.92
C SER A 36 -0.99 -2.08 -0.66
N ASN A 37 -0.07 -2.16 0.30
CA ASN A 37 0.86 -1.06 0.58
C ASN A 37 1.84 -0.83 -0.57
N ILE A 38 2.36 -1.89 -1.18
CA ILE A 38 3.19 -1.80 -2.40
C ILE A 38 2.37 -1.23 -3.56
N CYS A 39 1.15 -1.72 -3.75
CA CYS A 39 0.23 -1.26 -4.78
C CYS A 39 -0.08 0.24 -4.63
N ASN A 40 -0.39 0.68 -3.43
CA ASN A 40 -0.67 2.08 -3.12
C ASN A 40 0.51 2.99 -3.47
N LEU A 41 1.73 2.60 -3.10
CA LEU A 41 2.94 3.39 -3.36
C LEU A 41 3.34 3.38 -4.84
N LEU A 42 3.21 2.26 -5.53
CA LEU A 42 3.73 2.09 -6.88
C LEU A 42 2.65 2.27 -7.96
N ILE A 43 1.47 1.65 -7.81
CA ILE A 43 0.39 1.75 -8.80
C ILE A 43 -0.43 3.02 -8.58
N VAL A 44 -0.96 3.23 -7.38
CA VAL A 44 -1.90 4.33 -7.14
C VAL A 44 -1.22 5.69 -7.35
N LEU A 45 -0.04 5.91 -6.75
CA LEU A 45 0.72 7.14 -7.00
C LEU A 45 1.27 7.20 -8.43
N GLY A 46 1.71 6.07 -8.97
CA GLY A 46 2.23 5.98 -10.34
C GLY A 46 1.21 6.42 -11.37
N PHE A 47 0.02 5.83 -11.38
CA PHE A 47 -1.06 6.23 -12.28
C PHE A 47 -1.51 7.67 -12.03
N SER A 48 -1.70 8.06 -10.75
CA SER A 48 -2.08 9.42 -10.43
C SER A 48 -1.10 10.45 -11.00
N ALA A 49 0.20 10.19 -10.89
CA ALA A 49 1.26 11.08 -11.40
C ALA A 49 1.39 11.08 -12.93
N VAL A 50 1.07 9.96 -13.61
CA VAL A 50 1.03 9.88 -15.08
C VAL A 50 -0.12 10.72 -15.63
N PHE A 51 -1.30 10.66 -15.01
CA PHE A 51 -2.44 11.48 -15.42
C PHE A 51 -2.21 12.96 -15.08
N THR A 52 -1.79 13.26 -13.87
CA THR A 52 -1.55 14.64 -13.40
C THR A 52 -0.35 14.67 -12.46
N PRO A 53 0.69 15.45 -12.77
CA PRO A 53 1.85 15.59 -11.89
C PRO A 53 1.43 15.95 -10.47
N ILE A 54 1.90 15.20 -9.48
CA ILE A 54 1.56 15.41 -8.07
C ILE A 54 2.58 16.34 -7.44
N VAL A 55 2.13 17.48 -6.94
CA VAL A 55 2.95 18.41 -6.16
C VAL A 55 2.91 18.02 -4.69
N ILE A 56 4.09 17.90 -4.08
CA ILE A 56 4.23 17.46 -2.69
C ILE A 56 4.63 18.66 -1.83
N LYS A 57 3.77 19.02 -0.87
CA LYS A 57 4.04 20.10 0.07
C LYS A 57 5.16 19.71 1.05
N LYS A 58 5.97 20.69 1.44
CA LYS A 58 7.03 20.48 2.45
C LYS A 58 6.50 19.95 3.79
N SER A 59 5.26 20.29 4.14
CA SER A 59 4.59 19.77 5.36
C SER A 59 4.40 18.27 5.32
N VAL A 60 3.94 17.73 4.20
CA VAL A 60 3.75 16.30 3.98
C VAL A 60 5.09 15.57 4.05
N CYS A 61 6.11 16.10 3.33
CA CYS A 61 7.45 15.52 3.34
C CYS A 61 8.09 15.50 4.75
N LYS A 62 7.82 16.51 5.59
CA LYS A 62 8.44 16.62 6.92
C LYS A 62 7.66 15.94 8.04
N LYS A 63 6.36 15.70 7.86
CA LYS A 63 5.50 15.15 8.92
C LYS A 63 4.98 13.76 8.59
N GLU A 64 4.33 13.60 7.45
CA GLU A 64 3.60 12.38 7.11
C GLU A 64 4.53 11.26 6.61
N TYR A 65 5.48 11.59 5.72
CA TYR A 65 6.43 10.58 5.24
C TYR A 65 7.35 9.99 6.31
N PRO A 66 7.92 10.76 7.26
CA PRO A 66 8.69 10.19 8.36
C PRO A 66 7.87 9.22 9.22
N ILE A 67 6.57 9.52 9.43
CA ILE A 67 5.66 8.62 10.15
C ILE A 67 5.45 7.34 9.35
N LEU A 68 5.17 7.43 8.04
CA LEU A 68 5.03 6.27 7.17
C LEU A 68 6.30 5.39 7.18
N ILE A 69 7.48 5.99 7.05
CA ILE A 69 8.76 5.27 7.11
C ILE A 69 8.92 4.60 8.48
N GLY A 70 8.69 5.34 9.57
CA GLY A 70 8.80 4.82 10.93
C GLY A 70 7.87 3.63 11.19
N VAL A 71 6.61 3.73 10.75
CA VAL A 71 5.61 2.66 10.85
C VAL A 71 5.99 1.45 9.98
N SER A 72 6.47 1.67 8.77
CA SER A 72 6.92 0.59 7.88
C SER A 72 8.15 -0.14 8.42
N VAL A 73 9.10 0.59 9.00
CA VAL A 73 10.29 0.01 9.65
C VAL A 73 9.89 -0.75 10.92
N LEU A 74 9.01 -0.19 11.75
CA LEU A 74 8.49 -0.87 12.95
C LEU A 74 7.82 -2.20 12.59
N PHE A 75 6.99 -2.19 11.55
CA PHE A 75 6.34 -3.40 11.02
C PHE A 75 7.37 -4.43 10.55
N ALA A 76 8.40 -4.00 9.82
CA ALA A 76 9.47 -4.89 9.38
C ALA A 76 10.24 -5.49 10.58
N ILE A 77 10.53 -4.69 11.61
CA ILE A 77 11.20 -5.18 12.83
C ILE A 77 10.31 -6.20 13.53
N PHE A 78 9.02 -5.92 13.73
CA PHE A 78 8.11 -6.86 14.38
C PHE A 78 8.04 -8.18 13.60
N THR A 79 7.84 -8.12 12.29
CA THR A 79 7.72 -9.35 11.49
C THR A 79 9.03 -10.13 11.41
N LEU A 80 10.17 -9.47 11.21
CA LEU A 80 11.44 -10.15 10.87
C LEU A 80 12.32 -10.48 12.09
N CYS A 81 12.20 -9.70 13.19
CA CYS A 81 13.08 -9.88 14.35
C CYS A 81 12.43 -10.62 15.51
N PHE A 82 11.12 -10.46 15.70
CA PHE A 82 10.40 -11.07 16.82
C PHE A 82 9.50 -12.24 16.42
N GLY A 83 9.22 -12.40 15.13
CA GLY A 83 8.50 -13.53 14.59
C GLY A 83 9.32 -14.81 14.75
N LEU A 84 9.18 -15.47 15.89
CA LEU A 84 10.03 -16.58 16.29
C LEU A 84 9.71 -17.88 15.54
N ASN A 85 10.79 -18.50 15.07
CA ASN A 85 10.90 -19.89 14.69
C ASN A 85 10.37 -20.82 15.77
N ASN A 86 9.23 -21.47 15.53
CA ASN A 86 8.94 -22.71 16.21
C ASN A 86 9.60 -23.84 15.42
N GLU A 87 10.63 -24.42 16.05
CA GLU A 87 11.25 -25.71 15.71
C GLU A 87 11.34 -26.06 14.20
N GLY A 88 12.34 -25.49 13.53
CA GLY A 88 12.78 -25.99 12.22
C GLY A 88 12.00 -25.51 11.00
N THR A 89 10.98 -24.68 11.15
CA THR A 89 10.27 -24.02 10.05
C THR A 89 10.67 -22.55 9.99
N ASN A 90 11.24 -22.11 8.86
CA ASN A 90 11.54 -20.71 8.60
C ASN A 90 10.22 -19.93 8.40
N THR A 91 9.48 -19.66 9.46
CA THR A 91 8.24 -18.89 9.44
C THR A 91 8.43 -17.59 10.21
N TYR A 92 7.92 -16.51 9.67
CA TYR A 92 7.83 -15.22 10.35
C TYR A 92 6.42 -15.05 10.94
N ALA A 93 6.28 -14.26 11.99
CA ALA A 93 4.97 -14.01 12.59
C ALA A 93 4.87 -12.59 13.15
N ILE A 94 3.63 -12.08 13.25
CA ILE A 94 3.29 -10.96 14.13
C ILE A 94 2.42 -11.51 15.24
N LEU A 95 2.87 -11.29 16.47
CA LEU A 95 2.22 -11.80 17.68
C LEU A 95 1.12 -10.85 18.16
N ARG A 96 0.23 -11.34 19.03
CA ARG A 96 -0.89 -10.55 19.57
C ARG A 96 -0.44 -9.26 20.27
N TRP A 97 0.63 -9.31 21.05
CA TRP A 97 1.14 -8.14 21.79
C TRP A 97 1.67 -7.06 20.84
N GLU A 98 2.28 -7.46 19.70
CA GLU A 98 2.72 -6.53 18.65
C GLU A 98 1.52 -5.88 17.98
N GLY A 99 0.44 -6.65 17.73
CA GLY A 99 -0.83 -6.14 17.25
C GLY A 99 -1.43 -5.07 18.17
N ILE A 100 -1.39 -5.30 19.48
CA ILE A 100 -1.86 -4.31 20.47
C ILE A 100 -1.02 -3.04 20.40
N ILE A 101 0.30 -3.14 20.26
CA ILE A 101 1.18 -1.97 20.08
C ILE A 101 0.83 -1.20 18.81
N LEU A 102 0.56 -1.90 17.70
CA LEU A 102 0.15 -1.26 16.45
C LEU A 102 -1.20 -0.53 16.61
N ILE A 103 -2.18 -1.11 17.32
CA ILE A 103 -3.46 -0.45 17.63
C ILE A 103 -3.24 0.80 18.50
N ILE A 104 -2.37 0.75 19.48
CA ILE A 104 -2.01 1.95 20.24
C ILE A 104 -1.38 2.99 19.32
N GLY A 105 -0.53 2.56 18.40
CA GLY A 105 0.10 3.41 17.39
C GLY A 105 -0.90 4.18 16.54
N ILE A 106 -1.99 3.55 16.06
CA ILE A 106 -3.01 4.25 15.27
C ILE A 106 -3.78 5.26 16.13
N ILE A 107 -4.08 4.94 17.38
CA ILE A 107 -4.73 5.88 18.30
C ILE A 107 -3.86 7.13 18.49
N LEU A 108 -2.57 6.94 18.76
CA LEU A 108 -1.62 8.04 18.91
C LEU A 108 -1.49 8.86 17.61
N TYR A 109 -1.48 8.20 16.46
CA TYR A 109 -1.44 8.88 15.17
C TYR A 109 -2.68 9.74 14.93
N VAL A 110 -3.86 9.23 15.20
CA VAL A 110 -5.12 10.01 15.07
C VAL A 110 -5.14 11.20 16.04
N LEU A 111 -4.74 10.99 17.29
CA LEU A 111 -4.61 12.08 18.28
C LEU A 111 -3.63 13.16 17.81
N TYR A 112 -2.48 12.76 17.26
CA TYR A 112 -1.51 13.66 16.67
C TYR A 112 -2.11 14.47 15.51
N LEU A 113 -2.85 13.85 14.60
CA LEU A 113 -3.52 14.55 13.49
C LEU A 113 -4.52 15.58 13.98
N VAL A 114 -5.37 15.22 14.95
CA VAL A 114 -6.35 16.12 15.55
C VAL A 114 -5.65 17.32 16.23
N TRP A 115 -4.60 17.06 17.00
CA TRP A 115 -3.83 18.10 17.68
C TRP A 115 -3.11 19.02 16.67
N SER A 116 -2.47 18.45 15.66
CA SER A 116 -1.77 19.21 14.61
C SER A 116 -2.71 20.11 13.83
N ASN A 117 -3.93 19.65 13.53
CA ASN A 117 -4.93 20.44 12.83
C ASN A 117 -5.50 21.58 13.70
N LYS A 118 -5.70 21.34 15.01
CA LYS A 118 -6.12 22.42 15.93
C LYS A 118 -5.11 23.55 16.00
N LYS A 119 -3.81 23.23 15.95
CA LYS A 119 -2.73 24.24 15.99
C LYS A 119 -2.63 25.04 14.70
N ASN A 120 -3.06 24.50 13.56
CA ASN A 120 -2.98 25.15 12.25
C ASN A 120 -4.28 25.90 11.84
N LYS A 121 -5.32 25.94 12.67
CA LYS A 121 -6.59 26.64 12.39
C LYS A 121 -6.49 28.16 12.17
N GLY A 122 -5.28 28.73 12.17
CA GLY A 122 -5.03 30.16 11.86
C GLY A 122 -4.64 30.46 10.41
N ILE A 123 -4.51 29.44 9.56
CA ILE A 123 -4.16 29.60 8.14
C ILE A 123 -5.33 29.06 7.33
N THR A 124 -6.39 29.86 7.23
CA THR A 124 -7.42 29.66 6.22
C THR A 124 -6.76 29.77 4.86
N SER A 125 -6.77 28.67 4.09
CA SER A 125 -6.53 28.74 2.65
C SER A 125 -7.61 29.63 2.05
N GLU A 126 -7.22 30.84 1.63
CA GLU A 126 -8.01 31.63 0.69
C GLU A 126 -8.15 30.80 -0.59
N GLY A 127 -9.36 30.48 -0.97
CA GLY A 127 -9.63 29.94 -2.29
C GLY A 127 -10.63 28.80 -2.33
N GLU A 128 -11.65 29.08 -3.01
CA GLU A 128 -12.82 28.34 -3.46
C GLU A 128 -14.01 28.41 -2.47
N GLU A 129 -15.00 29.19 -2.88
CA GLU A 129 -16.36 29.12 -2.35
C GLU A 129 -16.85 27.69 -2.62
N ILE A 130 -16.68 26.81 -1.64
CA ILE A 130 -17.29 25.48 -1.66
C ILE A 130 -18.77 25.72 -1.40
N GLU A 131 -19.64 25.41 -2.36
CA GLU A 131 -21.09 25.38 -2.12
C GLU A 131 -21.36 24.55 -0.86
N GLU A 132 -21.89 25.19 0.17
CA GLU A 132 -22.21 24.54 1.44
C GLU A 132 -23.33 23.53 1.22
N MET A 133 -22.96 22.26 1.17
CA MET A 133 -23.92 21.15 1.10
C MET A 133 -24.38 20.79 2.51
N SER A 134 -25.67 20.48 2.69
CA SER A 134 -26.16 20.03 4.00
C SER A 134 -25.41 18.79 4.46
N ILE A 135 -25.11 18.68 5.75
CA ILE A 135 -24.35 17.57 6.36
C ILE A 135 -24.96 16.21 5.98
N LEU A 136 -26.30 16.09 6.02
CA LEU A 136 -27.01 14.87 5.65
C LEU A 136 -26.74 14.48 4.18
N LYS A 137 -26.80 15.46 3.27
CA LYS A 137 -26.53 15.25 1.84
C LYS A 137 -25.08 14.82 1.59
N SER A 138 -24.13 15.44 2.31
CA SER A 138 -22.71 15.07 2.25
C SER A 138 -22.48 13.64 2.74
N ILE A 139 -23.07 13.24 3.86
CA ILE A 139 -22.98 11.87 4.40
C ILE A 139 -23.55 10.86 3.40
N VAL A 140 -24.73 11.13 2.81
CA VAL A 140 -25.34 10.23 1.82
C VAL A 140 -24.44 10.06 0.59
N PHE A 141 -23.87 11.16 0.05
CA PHE A 141 -22.97 11.05 -1.10
C PHE A 141 -21.67 10.33 -0.78
N VAL A 142 -21.12 10.51 0.43
CA VAL A 142 -19.92 9.78 0.88
C VAL A 142 -20.23 8.28 0.97
N ILE A 143 -21.36 7.91 1.58
CA ILE A 143 -21.75 6.49 1.70
C ILE A 143 -22.02 5.88 0.32
N LEU A 144 -22.79 6.54 -0.55
CA LEU A 144 -23.10 6.05 -1.89
C LEU A 144 -21.82 5.92 -2.73
N GLY A 145 -20.91 6.89 -2.64
CA GLY A 145 -19.61 6.85 -3.31
C GLY A 145 -18.75 5.70 -2.83
N ALA A 146 -18.64 5.51 -1.52
CA ALA A 146 -17.90 4.42 -0.92
C ALA A 146 -18.46 3.05 -1.34
N VAL A 147 -19.77 2.85 -1.22
CA VAL A 147 -20.43 1.60 -1.65
C VAL A 147 -20.22 1.37 -3.14
N GLY A 148 -20.37 2.41 -3.97
CA GLY A 148 -20.17 2.30 -5.43
C GLY A 148 -18.74 1.89 -5.79
N ILE A 149 -17.74 2.46 -5.12
CA ILE A 149 -16.32 2.13 -5.37
C ILE A 149 -16.01 0.70 -4.91
N VAL A 150 -16.46 0.30 -3.72
CA VAL A 150 -16.25 -1.05 -3.19
C VAL A 150 -16.94 -2.09 -4.07
N ALA A 151 -18.22 -1.90 -4.40
CA ALA A 151 -18.96 -2.82 -5.26
C ALA A 151 -18.36 -2.91 -6.68
N GLY A 152 -17.91 -1.78 -7.23
CA GLY A 152 -17.21 -1.76 -8.52
C GLY A 152 -15.86 -2.47 -8.46
N GLY A 153 -15.10 -2.28 -7.39
CA GLY A 153 -13.83 -2.98 -7.13
C GLY A 153 -14.03 -4.50 -7.06
N GLU A 154 -14.99 -4.96 -6.26
CA GLU A 154 -15.33 -6.40 -6.15
C GLU A 154 -15.77 -6.99 -7.49
N ALA A 155 -16.56 -6.27 -8.28
CA ALA A 155 -16.97 -6.72 -9.62
C ALA A 155 -15.77 -6.89 -10.55
N VAL A 156 -14.80 -5.96 -10.52
CA VAL A 156 -13.56 -6.04 -11.30
C VAL A 156 -12.71 -7.24 -10.86
N VAL A 157 -12.53 -7.43 -9.54
CA VAL A 157 -11.79 -8.56 -8.98
C VAL A 157 -12.44 -9.89 -9.37
N TYR A 158 -13.76 -9.99 -9.24
CA TYR A 158 -14.50 -11.18 -9.64
C TYR A 158 -14.34 -11.49 -11.13
N GLY A 159 -14.48 -10.49 -11.99
CA GLY A 159 -14.27 -10.63 -13.43
C GLY A 159 -12.84 -11.06 -13.78
N ALA A 160 -11.84 -10.42 -13.17
CA ALA A 160 -10.44 -10.71 -13.40
C ALA A 160 -10.03 -12.10 -12.93
N LYS A 161 -10.55 -12.57 -11.76
CA LYS A 161 -10.37 -13.94 -11.30
C LYS A 161 -10.91 -14.95 -12.29
N ASN A 162 -12.14 -14.77 -12.75
CA ASN A 162 -12.77 -15.69 -13.71
C ASN A 162 -12.00 -15.77 -15.04
N ILE A 163 -11.50 -14.63 -15.54
CA ILE A 163 -10.65 -14.59 -16.74
C ILE A 163 -9.34 -15.35 -16.48
N ALA A 164 -8.68 -15.11 -15.35
CA ALA A 164 -7.42 -15.77 -15.00
C ALA A 164 -7.57 -17.29 -14.86
N TYR A 165 -8.63 -17.74 -14.20
CA TYR A 165 -8.95 -19.16 -14.10
C TYR A 165 -9.30 -19.79 -15.45
N GLY A 166 -10.05 -19.07 -16.30
CA GLY A 166 -10.35 -19.51 -17.66
C GLY A 166 -9.11 -19.68 -18.52
N ILE A 167 -8.17 -18.73 -18.47
CA ILE A 167 -6.88 -18.80 -19.18
C ILE A 167 -6.03 -19.94 -18.60
N GLY A 168 -5.94 -20.07 -17.27
CA GLY A 168 -5.18 -21.12 -16.62
C GLY A 168 -5.66 -22.50 -17.00
N SER A 169 -6.98 -22.71 -17.02
CA SER A 169 -7.61 -23.96 -17.47
C SER A 169 -7.35 -24.26 -18.94
N ALA A 170 -7.50 -23.27 -19.82
CA ALA A 170 -7.23 -23.41 -21.25
C ALA A 170 -5.74 -23.70 -21.55
N ALA A 171 -4.83 -23.21 -20.71
CA ALA A 171 -3.40 -23.46 -20.81
C ALA A 171 -2.93 -24.73 -20.06
N ASN A 172 -3.85 -25.50 -19.49
CA ASN A 172 -3.56 -26.69 -18.64
C ASN A 172 -2.58 -26.40 -17.50
N LEU A 173 -2.67 -25.21 -16.91
CA LEU A 173 -1.85 -24.85 -15.75
C LEU A 173 -2.41 -25.49 -14.47
N ASN A 174 -1.52 -25.77 -13.50
CA ASN A 174 -1.94 -26.24 -12.21
C ASN A 174 -2.86 -25.22 -11.53
N HIS A 175 -4.02 -25.69 -11.05
CA HIS A 175 -5.04 -24.83 -10.42
C HIS A 175 -4.48 -24.08 -9.21
N ASP A 176 -3.71 -24.73 -8.33
CA ASP A 176 -3.13 -24.12 -7.14
C ASP A 176 -2.16 -22.99 -7.48
N LEU A 177 -1.42 -23.16 -8.60
CA LEU A 177 -0.51 -22.14 -9.12
C LEU A 177 -1.29 -20.91 -9.62
N VAL A 178 -2.37 -21.13 -10.36
CA VAL A 178 -3.23 -20.05 -10.87
C VAL A 178 -3.89 -19.32 -9.70
N GLU A 179 -4.37 -20.06 -8.71
CA GLU A 179 -4.98 -19.51 -7.50
C GLU A 179 -3.99 -18.65 -6.70
N ALA A 180 -2.77 -19.14 -6.49
CA ALA A 180 -1.72 -18.37 -5.82
C ALA A 180 -1.37 -17.07 -6.57
N LEU A 181 -1.23 -17.13 -7.90
CA LEU A 181 -0.97 -15.95 -8.73
C LEU A 181 -2.12 -14.95 -8.68
N VAL A 182 -3.35 -15.42 -8.80
CA VAL A 182 -4.56 -14.59 -8.71
C VAL A 182 -4.65 -13.92 -7.34
N GLY A 183 -4.40 -14.66 -6.27
CA GLY A 183 -4.41 -14.12 -4.91
C GLY A 183 -3.36 -13.02 -4.71
N LEU A 184 -2.12 -13.28 -5.12
CA LEU A 184 -1.01 -12.33 -4.93
C LEU A 184 -1.10 -11.08 -5.83
N THR A 185 -1.77 -11.16 -6.98
CA THR A 185 -1.79 -10.08 -7.97
C THR A 185 -3.15 -9.40 -8.07
N ILE A 186 -4.17 -10.15 -8.49
CA ILE A 186 -5.50 -9.60 -8.78
C ILE A 186 -6.21 -9.15 -7.50
N VAL A 187 -6.11 -9.93 -6.42
CA VAL A 187 -6.75 -9.57 -5.15
C VAL A 187 -6.08 -8.35 -4.54
N ALA A 188 -4.75 -8.32 -4.47
CA ALA A 188 -4.00 -7.19 -3.90
C ALA A 188 -4.25 -5.87 -4.67
N VAL A 189 -4.27 -5.92 -6.00
CA VAL A 189 -4.62 -4.75 -6.82
C VAL A 189 -6.09 -4.39 -6.66
N GLY A 190 -6.95 -5.40 -6.58
CA GLY A 190 -8.40 -5.23 -6.50
C GLY A 190 -8.86 -4.53 -5.22
N THR A 191 -8.31 -4.90 -4.07
CA THR A 191 -8.62 -4.21 -2.79
C THR A 191 -8.13 -2.76 -2.80
N SER A 192 -7.06 -2.45 -3.56
CA SER A 192 -6.54 -1.08 -3.71
C SER A 192 -7.23 -0.27 -4.84
N LEU A 193 -8.23 -0.80 -5.53
CA LEU A 193 -8.98 -0.05 -6.56
C LEU A 193 -9.70 1.18 -5.99
N PRO A 194 -10.32 1.15 -4.80
CA PRO A 194 -10.89 2.34 -4.18
C PRO A 194 -9.86 3.46 -4.00
N GLU A 195 -8.67 3.13 -3.54
CA GLU A 195 -7.57 4.07 -3.40
C GLU A 195 -7.13 4.65 -4.74
N LEU A 196 -7.06 3.79 -5.77
CA LEU A 196 -6.65 4.19 -7.11
C LEU A 196 -7.64 5.21 -7.70
N VAL A 197 -8.94 4.89 -7.66
CA VAL A 197 -9.98 5.76 -8.21
C VAL A 197 -10.01 7.10 -7.47
N THR A 198 -10.04 7.09 -6.14
CA THR A 198 -10.07 8.31 -5.33
C THR A 198 -8.84 9.18 -5.54
N SER A 199 -7.65 8.59 -5.61
CA SER A 199 -6.40 9.34 -5.78
C SER A 199 -6.27 9.93 -7.19
N ILE A 200 -6.66 9.19 -8.25
CA ILE A 200 -6.67 9.71 -9.62
C ILE A 200 -7.67 10.86 -9.76
N VAL A 201 -8.88 10.72 -9.20
CA VAL A 201 -9.91 11.77 -9.26
C VAL A 201 -9.45 13.01 -8.50
N ALA A 202 -8.87 12.86 -7.31
CA ALA A 202 -8.32 13.96 -6.53
C ALA A 202 -7.19 14.67 -7.28
N ALA A 203 -6.24 13.91 -7.87
CA ALA A 203 -5.14 14.45 -8.66
C ALA A 203 -5.65 15.22 -9.90
N LYS A 204 -6.63 14.69 -10.62
CA LYS A 204 -7.25 15.37 -11.77
C LYS A 204 -7.95 16.68 -11.39
N LYS A 205 -8.51 16.75 -10.17
CA LYS A 205 -9.11 17.97 -9.62
C LYS A 205 -8.08 18.94 -9.04
N GLY A 206 -6.77 18.66 -9.15
CA GLY A 206 -5.71 19.47 -8.56
C GLY A 206 -5.55 19.33 -7.04
N GLN A 207 -6.33 18.45 -6.41
CA GLN A 207 -6.34 18.20 -4.97
C GLN A 207 -5.22 17.22 -4.58
N ASN A 208 -3.97 17.62 -4.84
CA ASN A 208 -2.80 16.75 -4.61
C ASN A 208 -2.65 16.28 -3.16
N ASP A 209 -3.05 17.12 -2.18
CA ASP A 209 -2.99 16.76 -0.77
C ASP A 209 -3.94 15.62 -0.44
N ILE A 210 -5.12 15.56 -1.09
CA ILE A 210 -6.07 14.47 -0.91
C ILE A 210 -5.51 13.18 -1.54
N ALA A 211 -4.96 13.27 -2.77
CA ALA A 211 -4.39 12.10 -3.43
C ALA A 211 -3.21 11.48 -2.63
N LEU A 212 -2.29 12.33 -2.16
CA LEU A 212 -1.16 11.89 -1.34
C LEU A 212 -1.60 11.40 0.05
N GLY A 213 -2.46 12.17 0.70
CA GLY A 213 -2.99 11.83 2.02
C GLY A 213 -3.79 10.53 2.02
N ASN A 214 -4.49 10.21 0.91
CA ASN A 214 -5.16 8.93 0.74
C ASN A 214 -4.13 7.79 0.73
N VAL A 215 -3.10 7.86 -0.10
CA VAL A 215 -2.09 6.79 -0.22
C VAL A 215 -1.26 6.63 1.06
N ILE A 216 -0.73 7.72 1.60
CA ILE A 216 0.08 7.68 2.84
C ILE A 216 -0.76 7.20 4.01
N GLY A 217 -1.98 7.76 4.12
CA GLY A 217 -2.91 7.41 5.19
C GLY A 217 -3.38 5.97 5.12
N SER A 218 -3.69 5.44 3.92
CA SER A 218 -4.04 4.02 3.73
C SER A 218 -2.90 3.10 4.13
N ASN A 219 -1.66 3.41 3.75
CA ASN A 219 -0.51 2.59 4.13
C ASN A 219 -0.27 2.57 5.65
N ILE A 220 -0.37 3.72 6.32
CA ILE A 220 -0.27 3.80 7.78
C ILE A 220 -1.43 3.05 8.44
N PHE A 221 -2.65 3.22 7.93
CA PHE A 221 -3.85 2.56 8.44
C PHE A 221 -3.77 1.04 8.28
N ASN A 222 -3.34 0.57 7.13
CA ASN A 222 -3.16 -0.85 6.85
C ASN A 222 -2.18 -1.50 7.83
N ILE A 223 -1.05 -0.87 8.10
CA ILE A 223 -0.05 -1.42 9.04
C ILE A 223 -0.55 -1.29 10.49
N LEU A 224 -0.93 -0.10 10.93
CA LEU A 224 -1.23 0.12 12.35
C LEU A 224 -2.59 -0.44 12.78
N PHE A 225 -3.61 -0.32 11.93
CA PHE A 225 -4.98 -0.71 12.29
C PHE A 225 -5.32 -2.10 11.78
N VAL A 226 -5.15 -2.36 10.49
CA VAL A 226 -5.59 -3.64 9.92
C VAL A 226 -4.74 -4.80 10.42
N ILE A 227 -3.40 -4.71 10.29
CA ILE A 227 -2.48 -5.71 10.87
C ILE A 227 -2.63 -5.75 12.39
N GLY A 228 -2.76 -4.58 13.03
CA GLY A 228 -2.95 -4.50 14.48
C GLY A 228 -4.14 -5.32 14.96
N ILE A 229 -5.34 -5.13 14.37
CA ILE A 229 -6.53 -5.90 14.73
C ILE A 229 -6.38 -7.36 14.32
N ALA A 230 -5.96 -7.64 13.09
CA ALA A 230 -5.85 -9.00 12.59
C ALA A 230 -4.92 -9.85 13.48
N SER A 231 -3.75 -9.32 13.85
CA SER A 231 -2.78 -10.03 14.71
C SER A 231 -3.20 -10.09 16.19
N ALA A 232 -3.96 -9.11 16.70
CA ALA A 232 -4.56 -9.18 18.03
C ALA A 232 -5.62 -10.28 18.14
N VAL A 233 -6.39 -10.50 17.06
CA VAL A 233 -7.38 -11.59 16.96
C VAL A 233 -6.67 -12.93 16.88
N ASN A 234 -5.77 -13.10 15.90
CA ASN A 234 -5.01 -14.32 15.69
C ASN A 234 -3.59 -13.97 15.22
N PRO A 235 -2.50 -14.53 15.81
CA PRO A 235 -1.14 -14.30 15.34
C PRO A 235 -1.02 -14.57 13.84
N LEU A 236 -0.43 -13.62 13.12
CA LEU A 236 -0.26 -13.73 11.67
C LEU A 236 1.06 -14.43 11.38
N THR A 237 0.99 -15.70 11.00
CA THR A 237 2.16 -16.49 10.60
C THR A 237 2.30 -16.50 9.09
N VAL A 238 3.51 -16.32 8.58
CA VAL A 238 3.79 -16.26 7.14
C VAL A 238 5.05 -17.03 6.78
N GLY A 239 5.06 -17.54 5.55
CA GLY A 239 6.21 -18.26 5.02
C GLY A 239 7.46 -17.39 4.88
N ASN A 240 8.60 -18.05 4.75
CA ASN A 240 9.93 -17.41 4.71
C ASN A 240 10.09 -16.33 3.61
N GLN A 241 9.25 -16.33 2.59
CA GLN A 241 9.40 -15.41 1.46
C GLN A 241 8.86 -14.00 1.72
N ILE A 242 8.11 -13.78 2.79
CA ILE A 242 7.50 -12.48 3.13
C ILE A 242 8.54 -11.37 3.34
N TRP A 243 9.76 -11.72 3.77
CA TRP A 243 10.82 -10.74 3.97
C TRP A 243 11.15 -9.96 2.69
N VAL A 244 11.06 -10.62 1.52
CA VAL A 244 11.29 -9.96 0.23
C VAL A 244 10.21 -8.93 -0.04
N ASP A 245 8.94 -9.29 0.19
CA ASP A 245 7.81 -8.41 -0.04
C ASP A 245 7.87 -7.20 0.90
N ILE A 246 8.27 -7.40 2.17
CA ILE A 246 8.52 -6.32 3.13
C ILE A 246 9.67 -5.41 2.66
N MET A 247 10.77 -5.98 2.15
CA MET A 247 11.88 -5.18 1.61
C MET A 247 11.44 -4.36 0.40
N VAL A 248 10.65 -4.93 -0.51
CA VAL A 248 10.08 -4.20 -1.64
C VAL A 248 9.19 -3.06 -1.16
N MET A 249 8.34 -3.29 -0.16
CA MET A 249 7.51 -2.24 0.45
C MET A 249 8.36 -1.10 1.04
N LEU A 250 9.43 -1.42 1.77
CA LEU A 250 10.35 -0.43 2.33
C LEU A 250 11.06 0.36 1.22
N ILE A 251 11.56 -0.32 0.19
CA ILE A 251 12.22 0.32 -0.96
C ILE A 251 11.23 1.23 -1.70
N ALA A 252 10.00 0.79 -1.93
CA ALA A 252 8.95 1.60 -2.52
C ALA A 252 8.66 2.85 -1.68
N THR A 253 8.60 2.71 -0.35
CA THR A 253 8.44 3.84 0.58
C THR A 253 9.58 4.83 0.46
N VAL A 254 10.84 4.34 0.40
CA VAL A 254 12.02 5.19 0.22
C VAL A 254 12.01 5.86 -1.16
N LEU A 255 11.68 5.14 -2.23
CA LEU A 255 11.60 5.69 -3.59
C LEU A 255 10.60 6.86 -3.67
N VAL A 256 9.41 6.70 -3.10
CA VAL A 256 8.40 7.76 -3.06
C VAL A 256 8.85 8.92 -2.15
N PHE A 257 9.55 8.64 -1.04
CA PHE A 257 10.14 9.69 -0.19
C PHE A 257 11.20 10.50 -0.94
N VAL A 258 12.01 9.88 -1.78
CA VAL A 258 12.99 10.59 -2.63
C VAL A 258 12.28 11.58 -3.54
N PHE A 259 11.17 11.19 -4.18
CA PHE A 259 10.36 12.15 -4.95
C PHE A 259 9.81 13.28 -4.07
N ALA A 260 9.40 12.97 -2.84
CA ALA A 260 8.88 13.96 -1.90
C ALA A 260 9.91 15.01 -1.51
N ILE A 261 11.19 14.64 -1.36
CA ILE A 261 12.31 15.58 -1.10
C ILE A 261 12.44 16.60 -2.24
N PHE A 262 12.17 16.19 -3.48
CA PHE A 262 12.20 17.07 -4.66
C PHE A 262 10.87 17.81 -4.90
N GLY A 263 9.86 17.58 -4.07
CA GLY A 263 8.62 18.33 -4.01
C GLY A 263 7.60 17.99 -5.10
N ARG A 264 7.84 16.95 -5.92
CA ARG A 264 6.91 16.55 -6.97
C ARG A 264 7.18 15.13 -7.49
N ILE A 265 6.10 14.46 -7.93
CA ILE A 265 6.16 13.30 -8.80
C ILE A 265 5.63 13.73 -10.16
N ASN A 266 6.51 13.85 -11.14
CA ASN A 266 6.12 14.17 -12.52
C ASN A 266 5.71 12.91 -13.29
N LYS A 267 5.29 13.03 -14.54
CA LYS A 267 4.90 11.90 -15.39
C LYS A 267 5.99 10.83 -15.50
N ALA A 268 7.25 11.23 -15.66
CA ALA A 268 8.38 10.29 -15.70
C ALA A 268 8.53 9.55 -14.36
N GLY A 269 8.37 10.25 -13.24
CA GLY A 269 8.32 9.63 -11.91
C GLY A 269 7.17 8.63 -11.78
N GLY A 270 5.99 8.96 -12.30
CA GLY A 270 4.86 8.04 -12.37
C GLY A 270 5.18 6.77 -13.15
N PHE A 271 5.83 6.88 -14.31
CA PHE A 271 6.28 5.71 -15.07
C PHE A 271 7.33 4.89 -14.33
N ILE A 272 8.26 5.52 -13.60
CA ILE A 272 9.24 4.81 -12.76
C ILE A 272 8.51 3.98 -11.70
N LEU A 273 7.52 4.55 -11.01
CA LEU A 273 6.73 3.82 -10.01
C LEU A 273 5.99 2.63 -10.62
N LEU A 274 5.31 2.83 -11.75
CA LEU A 274 4.61 1.74 -12.46
C LEU A 274 5.57 0.64 -12.93
N THR A 275 6.72 1.02 -13.49
CA THR A 275 7.73 0.05 -13.92
C THR A 275 8.29 -0.73 -12.72
N SER A 276 8.47 -0.06 -11.57
CA SER A 276 8.87 -0.73 -10.33
C SER A 276 7.87 -1.81 -9.91
N TYR A 277 6.58 -1.53 -10.03
CA TYR A 277 5.55 -2.54 -9.74
C TYR A 277 5.60 -3.71 -10.73
N VAL A 278 5.78 -3.43 -12.03
CA VAL A 278 5.90 -4.49 -13.05
C VAL A 278 7.11 -5.39 -12.76
N ILE A 279 8.25 -4.82 -12.36
CA ILE A 279 9.43 -5.59 -11.96
C ILE A 279 9.10 -6.50 -10.77
N TYR A 280 8.42 -5.98 -9.76
CA TYR A 280 7.99 -6.78 -8.61
C TYR A 280 7.01 -7.87 -9.01
N LEU A 281 6.04 -7.57 -9.89
CA LEU A 281 5.07 -8.54 -10.41
C LEU A 281 5.76 -9.68 -11.17
N VAL A 282 6.72 -9.36 -12.04
CA VAL A 282 7.52 -10.37 -12.76
C VAL A 282 8.28 -11.25 -11.77
N TYR A 283 8.89 -10.66 -10.74
CA TYR A 283 9.52 -11.43 -9.67
C TYR A 283 8.55 -12.36 -8.97
N LEU A 284 7.33 -11.89 -8.59
CA LEU A 284 6.30 -12.72 -7.97
C LEU A 284 5.91 -13.91 -8.85
N ILE A 285 5.69 -13.67 -10.15
CA ILE A 285 5.34 -14.72 -11.11
C ILE A 285 6.47 -15.75 -11.18
N ILE A 286 7.72 -15.34 -11.36
CA ILE A 286 8.87 -16.24 -11.43
C ILE A 286 8.98 -17.05 -10.13
N ARG A 287 8.84 -16.40 -8.98
CA ARG A 287 8.86 -17.04 -7.66
C ARG A 287 7.81 -18.14 -7.54
N THR A 288 6.58 -17.85 -7.94
CA THR A 288 5.46 -18.79 -7.82
C THR A 288 5.58 -19.95 -8.81
N VAL A 289 5.97 -19.66 -10.06
CA VAL A 289 6.08 -20.69 -11.12
C VAL A 289 7.31 -21.59 -10.92
N SER A 290 8.44 -21.03 -10.50
CA SER A 290 9.68 -21.80 -10.40
C SER A 290 9.71 -22.76 -9.23
N GLY A 291 9.09 -22.42 -8.09
CA GLY A 291 9.17 -23.17 -6.84
C GLY A 291 10.58 -23.38 -6.29
N LYS A 292 11.60 -22.78 -6.93
CA LYS A 292 13.03 -22.93 -6.63
C LYS A 292 13.61 -21.64 -6.08
N ASP A 293 14.82 -21.75 -5.55
CA ASP A 293 15.61 -20.58 -5.19
C ASP A 293 15.87 -19.69 -6.43
N ILE A 294 15.38 -18.46 -6.39
CA ILE A 294 15.48 -17.46 -7.44
C ILE A 294 16.34 -16.26 -6.99
N ALA A 295 17.38 -16.53 -6.20
CA ALA A 295 18.27 -15.50 -5.68
C ALA A 295 18.80 -14.55 -6.76
N TRP A 296 19.01 -15.07 -7.99
CA TRP A 296 19.41 -14.26 -9.13
C TRP A 296 18.33 -13.24 -9.55
N ALA A 297 17.06 -13.65 -9.61
CA ALA A 297 15.94 -12.77 -9.97
C ALA A 297 15.76 -11.69 -8.91
N LEU A 298 15.91 -12.06 -7.64
CA LEU A 298 15.90 -11.15 -6.51
C LEU A 298 17.02 -10.10 -6.61
N SER A 299 18.25 -10.54 -6.91
CA SER A 299 19.40 -9.66 -7.06
C SER A 299 19.22 -8.68 -8.22
N VAL A 300 18.71 -9.15 -9.36
CA VAL A 300 18.37 -8.30 -10.51
C VAL A 300 17.28 -7.28 -10.14
N MET A 301 16.23 -7.70 -9.46
CA MET A 301 15.16 -6.82 -9.02
C MET A 301 15.71 -5.69 -8.13
N PHE A 302 16.49 -6.01 -7.10
CA PHE A 302 17.05 -5.00 -6.21
C PHE A 302 18.07 -4.08 -6.90
N ALA A 303 18.86 -4.60 -7.84
CA ALA A 303 19.76 -3.79 -8.65
C ALA A 303 19.00 -2.76 -9.50
N LEU A 304 17.88 -3.17 -10.13
CA LEU A 304 17.02 -2.26 -10.89
C LEU A 304 16.40 -1.18 -10.00
N TYR A 305 15.92 -1.54 -8.81
CA TYR A 305 15.43 -0.54 -7.85
C TYR A 305 16.52 0.46 -7.44
N ALA A 306 17.72 -0.01 -7.15
CA ALA A 306 18.85 0.86 -6.81
C ALA A 306 19.17 1.84 -7.95
N ILE A 307 19.19 1.38 -9.20
CA ILE A 307 19.41 2.22 -10.39
C ILE A 307 18.29 3.27 -10.50
N MET A 308 17.04 2.90 -10.29
CA MET A 308 15.91 3.83 -10.34
C MET A 308 16.01 4.91 -9.26
N ILE A 309 16.35 4.54 -8.03
CA ILE A 309 16.56 5.50 -6.93
C ILE A 309 17.70 6.47 -7.26
N ILE A 310 18.83 5.96 -7.73
CA ILE A 310 19.99 6.77 -8.14
C ILE A 310 19.60 7.74 -9.27
N TYR A 311 18.88 7.26 -10.28
CA TYR A 311 18.40 8.10 -11.38
C TYR A 311 17.52 9.25 -10.89
N VAL A 312 16.58 8.96 -10.00
CA VAL A 312 15.69 9.97 -9.42
C VAL A 312 16.46 11.00 -8.59
N LEU A 313 17.45 10.55 -7.80
CA LEU A 313 18.32 11.43 -7.02
C LEU A 313 19.13 12.38 -7.93
N ILE A 314 19.78 11.85 -8.94
CA ILE A 314 20.59 12.65 -9.89
C ILE A 314 19.72 13.68 -10.60
N ASN A 315 18.60 13.26 -11.20
CA ASN A 315 17.70 14.19 -11.89
C ASN A 315 17.10 15.24 -10.96
N GLY A 316 16.79 14.88 -9.73
CA GLY A 316 16.29 15.80 -8.74
C GLY A 316 17.32 16.86 -8.36
N LEU A 317 18.59 16.48 -8.20
CA LEU A 317 19.70 17.39 -7.90
C LEU A 317 19.97 18.36 -9.07
N ILE A 318 20.03 17.86 -10.30
CA ILE A 318 20.21 18.68 -11.51
C ILE A 318 19.10 19.73 -11.63
N HIS A 319 17.85 19.33 -11.38
CA HIS A 319 16.70 20.25 -11.45
C HIS A 319 16.73 21.32 -10.36
N LYS A 320 17.26 20.98 -9.18
CA LYS A 320 17.41 21.90 -8.05
C LYS A 320 18.52 22.93 -8.29
N GLN A 321 19.59 22.56 -9.00
CA GLN A 321 20.64 23.46 -9.42
C GLN A 321 20.13 24.47 -10.46
N LYS A 322 19.46 24.02 -11.53
CA LYS A 322 18.88 24.87 -12.57
C LYS A 322 17.82 25.88 -12.09
N LYS A 323 17.27 25.71 -10.90
CA LYS A 323 16.33 26.66 -10.27
C LYS A 323 17.05 27.73 -9.42
N LYS A 324 18.34 27.56 -9.14
CA LYS A 324 19.13 28.49 -8.36
C LYS A 324 19.93 29.46 -9.26
N GLU A 325 20.14 29.10 -10.51
CA GLU A 325 20.62 29.97 -11.61
C GLU A 325 19.45 30.73 -12.25
#